data_d28b883538c20bc7640bc5944d39e11c
#
_entry.id   d28b883538c20bc7640bc5944d39e11c
#
_cell.length_a   1.000
_cell.length_b   1.000
_cell.length_c   1.000
_cell.angle_alpha   90.00
_cell.angle_beta   90.00
_cell.angle_gamma   90.00
#
_symmetry.space_group_name_H-M   'P 1'
#
loop_
_entity.id
_entity.type
_entity.pdbx_description
1 polymer ?
#
loop_
_entity_poly.entity_id
_entity_poly.type
_entity_poly.pdbx_seq_one_letter_code
_entity_poly.pdbx_strand_id
1 'polypeptide(L)'
;MKLLVTGGCGFIGSNFIRWQLDTYADVSIVNVDKLTYAGNLENLADIEQNDRYSFAKGDICDRSFIDGLLQATPFDAVVNFAAESHVDRSILDSGPFIQTNIVGTQVLLDASRQAKIGRYVQVSTDEVYGSLGPTGFFTEETPLAPNSPYSASKTSADLLVRAWTETYGFPGIITRCSNNYGPYQFPEKLIPLFISNALLDKQLPVYGTGTNVRDWIHV
;
A
#
# COMPACT_ATOMS: atom_id res chain seq x y z
N MET A 1 7.55 -13.72 15.43
CA MET A 1 6.50 -13.52 14.37
C MET A 1 7.20 -13.18 13.06
N LYS A 2 6.84 -13.85 11.94
CA LYS A 2 7.43 -13.60 10.61
C LYS A 2 6.42 -12.98 9.65
N LEU A 3 6.72 -11.80 9.13
CA LEU A 3 5.85 -11.03 8.24
C LEU A 3 6.34 -11.09 6.79
N LEU A 4 5.41 -11.27 5.86
CA LEU A 4 5.59 -10.89 4.47
C LEU A 4 5.04 -9.48 4.27
N VAL A 5 5.88 -8.54 3.91
CA VAL A 5 5.50 -7.17 3.58
C VAL A 5 5.71 -6.96 2.08
N THR A 6 4.69 -6.54 1.35
CA THR A 6 4.79 -6.21 -0.07
C THR A 6 4.72 -4.70 -0.27
N GLY A 7 5.49 -4.15 -1.23
CA GLY A 7 5.60 -2.71 -1.42
C GLY A 7 6.39 -2.00 -0.32
N GLY A 8 7.27 -2.73 0.37
CA GLY A 8 8.02 -2.22 1.51
C GLY A 8 9.14 -1.23 1.17
N CYS A 9 9.55 -1.12 -0.09
CA CYS A 9 10.50 -0.09 -0.53
C CYS A 9 9.83 1.25 -0.83
N GLY A 10 8.49 1.31 -0.78
CA GLY A 10 7.72 2.54 -0.90
C GLY A 10 7.68 3.34 0.41
N PHE A 11 7.00 4.50 0.37
CA PHE A 11 6.89 5.45 1.48
C PHE A 11 6.32 4.81 2.76
N ILE A 12 5.08 4.33 2.71
CA ILE A 12 4.39 3.83 3.92
C ILE A 12 5.00 2.48 4.35
N GLY A 13 5.29 1.59 3.39
CA GLY A 13 5.86 0.28 3.68
C GLY A 13 7.23 0.34 4.36
N SER A 14 8.10 1.27 3.96
CA SER A 14 9.43 1.43 4.57
C SER A 14 9.35 1.94 6.03
N ASN A 15 8.44 2.87 6.31
CA ASN A 15 8.19 3.33 7.67
C ASN A 15 7.60 2.22 8.54
N PHE A 16 6.64 1.44 8.02
CA PHE A 16 6.08 0.29 8.72
C PHE A 16 7.16 -0.76 9.07
N ILE A 17 8.04 -1.11 8.12
CA ILE A 17 9.12 -2.08 8.34
C ILE A 17 10.04 -1.61 9.47
N ARG A 18 10.47 -0.35 9.45
CA ARG A 18 11.31 0.21 10.52
C ARG A 18 10.63 0.14 11.86
N TRP A 19 9.41 0.65 11.92
CA TRP A 19 8.65 0.66 13.18
C TRP A 19 8.47 -0.73 13.75
N GLN A 20 8.20 -1.74 12.92
CA GLN A 20 8.08 -3.13 13.37
C GLN A 20 9.40 -3.66 13.95
N LEU A 21 10.52 -3.45 13.26
CA LEU A 21 11.82 -3.92 13.69
C LEU A 21 12.34 -3.21 14.95
N ASP A 22 12.02 -1.93 15.10
CA ASP A 22 12.41 -1.12 16.26
C ASP A 22 11.56 -1.43 17.49
N THR A 23 10.26 -1.70 17.28
CA THR A 23 9.30 -1.88 18.38
C THR A 23 9.29 -3.32 18.91
N TYR A 24 9.45 -4.32 18.03
CA TYR A 24 9.26 -5.72 18.38
C TYR A 24 10.52 -6.54 18.10
N ALA A 25 11.15 -7.04 19.16
CA ALA A 25 12.39 -7.80 19.05
C ALA A 25 12.22 -9.21 18.40
N ASP A 26 11.03 -9.78 18.47
CA ASP A 26 10.67 -11.09 17.95
C ASP A 26 10.08 -11.07 16.53
N VAL A 27 10.01 -9.90 15.89
CA VAL A 27 9.51 -9.76 14.51
C VAL A 27 10.67 -9.90 13.53
N SER A 28 10.46 -10.70 12.49
CA SER A 28 11.30 -10.74 11.29
C SER A 28 10.46 -10.49 10.03
N ILE A 29 11.06 -9.87 9.02
CA ILE A 29 10.36 -9.38 7.83
C ILE A 29 11.05 -9.85 6.56
N VAL A 30 10.26 -10.40 5.64
CA VAL A 30 10.62 -10.53 4.23
C VAL A 30 9.87 -9.45 3.47
N ASN A 31 10.61 -8.54 2.87
CA ASN A 31 10.07 -7.45 2.05
C ASN A 31 10.10 -7.84 0.58
N VAL A 32 8.96 -7.82 -0.07
CA VAL A 32 8.83 -8.01 -1.53
C VAL A 32 8.48 -6.70 -2.17
N ASP A 33 9.29 -6.28 -3.15
CA ASP A 33 9.02 -5.07 -3.94
C ASP A 33 9.48 -5.27 -5.38
N LYS A 34 8.69 -4.76 -6.31
CA LYS A 34 9.01 -4.81 -7.76
C LYS A 34 10.02 -3.74 -8.14
N LEU A 35 10.19 -2.71 -7.29
CA LEU A 35 11.02 -1.52 -7.54
C LEU A 35 10.56 -0.76 -8.78
N THR A 36 9.29 -0.37 -8.78
CA THR A 36 8.74 0.58 -9.77
C THR A 36 9.17 2.01 -9.41
N TYR A 37 8.56 3.01 -10.01
CA TYR A 37 8.97 4.41 -9.86
C TYR A 37 9.01 4.95 -8.42
N ALA A 38 8.20 4.41 -7.52
CA ALA A 38 8.11 4.85 -6.12
C ALA A 38 8.80 3.89 -5.13
N GLY A 39 9.24 2.72 -5.58
CA GLY A 39 10.00 1.76 -4.78
C GLY A 39 11.50 2.08 -4.85
N ASN A 40 12.10 2.45 -3.71
CA ASN A 40 13.50 2.80 -3.62
C ASN A 40 14.19 2.03 -2.48
N LEU A 41 15.24 1.26 -2.79
CA LEU A 41 16.02 0.50 -1.79
C LEU A 41 16.68 1.42 -0.77
N GLU A 42 17.09 2.63 -1.18
CA GLU A 42 17.66 3.62 -0.26
C GLU A 42 16.74 3.97 0.91
N ASN A 43 15.42 3.80 0.74
CA ASN A 43 14.48 3.96 1.83
C ASN A 43 14.71 2.99 2.99
N LEU A 44 15.45 1.92 2.82
CA LEU A 44 15.71 0.86 3.81
C LEU A 44 17.21 0.56 3.96
N ALA A 45 18.10 1.43 3.46
CA ALA A 45 19.55 1.22 3.49
C ALA A 45 20.10 1.07 4.91
N ASP A 46 19.53 1.80 5.88
CA ASP A 46 19.91 1.77 7.29
C ASP A 46 19.60 0.45 8.00
N ILE A 47 18.67 -0.35 7.47
CA ILE A 47 18.29 -1.66 8.02
C ILE A 47 18.64 -2.83 7.12
N GLU A 48 19.32 -2.61 6.00
CA GLU A 48 19.68 -3.67 5.05
C GLU A 48 20.47 -4.83 5.69
N GLN A 49 21.33 -4.51 6.68
CA GLN A 49 22.16 -5.48 7.39
C GLN A 49 21.50 -6.04 8.66
N ASN A 50 20.22 -5.74 8.91
CA ASN A 50 19.53 -6.28 10.07
C ASN A 50 19.18 -7.77 9.85
N ASP A 51 19.65 -8.67 10.73
CA ASP A 51 19.42 -10.13 10.62
C ASP A 51 17.94 -10.53 10.59
N ARG A 52 17.04 -9.65 11.02
CA ARG A 52 15.58 -9.86 11.01
C ARG A 52 14.91 -9.31 9.77
N TYR A 53 15.67 -8.71 8.84
CA TYR A 53 15.17 -8.16 7.58
C TYR A 53 15.76 -8.90 6.39
N SER A 54 14.96 -9.16 5.38
CA SER A 54 15.43 -9.61 4.08
C SER A 54 14.60 -9.03 2.96
N PHE A 55 15.25 -8.79 1.82
CA PHE A 55 14.62 -8.25 0.62
C PHE A 55 14.56 -9.31 -0.49
N ALA A 56 13.41 -9.39 -1.17
CA ALA A 56 13.22 -10.19 -2.37
C ALA A 56 12.59 -9.32 -3.46
N LYS A 57 13.33 -9.13 -4.57
CA LYS A 57 12.77 -8.42 -5.72
C LYS A 57 11.73 -9.31 -6.42
N GLY A 58 10.49 -8.84 -6.51
CA GLY A 58 9.41 -9.61 -7.13
C GLY A 58 8.15 -8.79 -7.37
N ASP A 59 7.31 -9.31 -8.26
CA ASP A 59 6.02 -8.73 -8.60
C ASP A 59 4.90 -9.52 -7.90
N ILE A 60 3.99 -8.85 -7.21
CA ILE A 60 2.83 -9.51 -6.59
C ILE A 60 1.90 -10.15 -7.61
N CYS A 61 1.99 -9.77 -8.89
CA CYS A 61 1.25 -10.37 -9.99
C CYS A 61 1.90 -11.66 -10.50
N ASP A 62 3.15 -11.96 -10.13
CA ASP A 62 3.81 -13.20 -10.50
C ASP A 62 3.40 -14.32 -9.54
N ARG A 63 2.41 -15.11 -10.01
CA ARG A 63 1.86 -16.23 -9.25
C ARG A 63 2.92 -17.22 -8.82
N SER A 64 3.84 -17.57 -9.72
CA SER A 64 4.86 -18.58 -9.46
C SER A 64 5.84 -18.11 -8.39
N PHE A 65 6.23 -16.83 -8.44
CA PHE A 65 7.10 -16.22 -7.45
C PHE A 65 6.43 -16.19 -6.06
N ILE A 66 5.18 -15.72 -5.99
CA ILE A 66 4.44 -15.61 -4.70
C ILE A 66 4.15 -16.99 -4.11
N ASP A 67 3.68 -17.95 -4.91
CA ASP A 67 3.43 -19.31 -4.44
C ASP A 67 4.74 -19.97 -3.93
N GLY A 68 5.85 -19.82 -4.67
CA GLY A 68 7.14 -20.34 -4.26
C GLY A 68 7.65 -19.73 -2.94
N LEU A 69 7.49 -18.42 -2.77
CA LEU A 69 7.89 -17.71 -1.54
C LEU A 69 7.09 -18.18 -0.32
N LEU A 70 5.76 -18.26 -0.45
CA LEU A 70 4.87 -18.66 0.64
C LEU A 70 4.97 -20.15 0.98
N GLN A 71 5.36 -21.01 0.03
CA GLN A 71 5.65 -22.42 0.27
C GLN A 71 7.00 -22.66 0.94
N ALA A 72 8.02 -21.88 0.55
CA ALA A 72 9.38 -22.03 1.08
C ALA A 72 9.52 -21.45 2.51
N THR A 73 8.65 -20.51 2.88
CA THR A 73 8.79 -19.78 4.15
C THR A 73 7.44 -19.74 4.87
N PRO A 74 7.34 -20.25 6.10
CA PRO A 74 6.15 -20.09 6.92
C PRO A 74 6.05 -18.63 7.42
N PHE A 75 5.04 -17.91 6.98
CA PHE A 75 4.71 -16.58 7.46
C PHE A 75 3.52 -16.61 8.40
N ASP A 76 3.54 -15.76 9.43
CA ASP A 76 2.41 -15.58 10.35
C ASP A 76 1.38 -14.62 9.77
N ALA A 77 1.85 -13.59 9.04
CA ALA A 77 0.98 -12.60 8.42
C ALA A 77 1.56 -12.04 7.11
N VAL A 78 0.65 -11.54 6.27
CA VAL A 78 0.94 -10.77 5.06
C VAL A 78 0.40 -9.35 5.22
N VAL A 79 1.22 -8.35 4.92
CA VAL A 79 0.81 -6.93 4.90
C VAL A 79 1.07 -6.37 3.51
N ASN A 80 0.00 -6.06 2.78
CA ASN A 80 0.08 -5.61 1.39
C ASN A 80 0.05 -4.08 1.28
N PHE A 81 1.22 -3.47 1.09
CA PHE A 81 1.36 -2.06 0.69
C PHE A 81 1.58 -1.91 -0.82
N ALA A 82 1.89 -2.99 -1.54
CA ALA A 82 2.15 -2.91 -2.97
C ALA A 82 0.92 -2.43 -3.73
N ALA A 83 1.05 -1.30 -4.42
CA ALA A 83 -0.01 -0.70 -5.21
C ALA A 83 0.53 0.34 -6.20
N GLU A 84 -0.13 0.49 -7.33
CA GLU A 84 -0.07 1.74 -8.08
C GLU A 84 -0.98 2.78 -7.39
N SER A 85 -0.46 4.01 -7.13
CA SER A 85 -1.11 4.96 -6.22
C SER A 85 -1.24 6.40 -6.73
N HIS A 86 -0.82 6.70 -7.96
CA HIS A 86 -0.87 8.06 -8.50
C HIS A 86 -2.17 8.29 -9.29
N VAL A 87 -3.09 9.10 -8.74
CA VAL A 87 -4.42 9.34 -9.33
C VAL A 87 -4.32 9.82 -10.77
N ASP A 88 -3.50 10.86 -11.07
CA ASP A 88 -3.41 11.43 -12.41
C ASP A 88 -2.88 10.40 -13.43
N ARG A 89 -1.92 9.55 -13.05
CA ARG A 89 -1.45 8.46 -13.90
C ARG A 89 -2.57 7.45 -14.17
N SER A 90 -3.45 7.18 -13.21
CA SER A 90 -4.58 6.27 -13.40
C SER A 90 -5.59 6.79 -14.42
N ILE A 91 -5.70 8.11 -14.56
CA ILE A 91 -6.57 8.76 -15.56
C ILE A 91 -5.97 8.64 -16.96
N LEU A 92 -4.63 8.71 -17.07
CA LEU A 92 -3.94 8.59 -18.35
C LEU A 92 -3.87 7.13 -18.82
N ASP A 93 -3.58 6.19 -17.90
CA ASP A 93 -3.51 4.75 -18.16
C ASP A 93 -3.91 3.97 -16.92
N SER A 94 -5.08 3.36 -16.94
CA SER A 94 -5.59 2.54 -15.84
C SER A 94 -5.06 1.10 -15.82
N GLY A 95 -4.44 0.62 -16.90
CA GLY A 95 -3.98 -0.76 -17.04
C GLY A 95 -3.07 -1.23 -15.89
N PRO A 96 -1.99 -0.50 -15.55
CA PRO A 96 -1.12 -0.84 -14.43
C PRO A 96 -1.85 -0.92 -13.09
N PHE A 97 -2.87 -0.08 -12.86
CA PHE A 97 -3.67 -0.07 -11.64
C PHE A 97 -4.55 -1.32 -11.52
N ILE A 98 -5.18 -1.72 -12.62
CA ILE A 98 -5.96 -2.97 -12.65
C ILE A 98 -5.02 -4.16 -12.40
N GLN A 99 -3.89 -4.21 -13.10
CA GLN A 99 -2.94 -5.30 -12.97
C GLN A 99 -2.40 -5.39 -11.54
N THR A 100 -1.85 -4.32 -10.99
CA THR A 100 -1.21 -4.36 -9.66
C THR A 100 -2.24 -4.45 -8.55
N ASN A 101 -3.23 -3.54 -8.54
CA ASN A 101 -4.11 -3.41 -7.38
C ASN A 101 -5.20 -4.48 -7.33
N ILE A 102 -5.64 -5.00 -8.47
CA ILE A 102 -6.70 -6.03 -8.52
C ILE A 102 -6.08 -7.42 -8.71
N VAL A 103 -5.37 -7.65 -9.82
CA VAL A 103 -4.81 -8.98 -10.11
C VAL A 103 -3.74 -9.36 -9.11
N GLY A 104 -2.82 -8.43 -8.75
CA GLY A 104 -1.82 -8.67 -7.72
C GLY A 104 -2.43 -8.99 -6.36
N THR A 105 -3.49 -8.28 -5.94
CA THR A 105 -4.22 -8.60 -4.70
C THR A 105 -4.85 -9.98 -4.78
N GLN A 106 -5.48 -10.36 -5.90
CA GLN A 106 -6.06 -11.69 -6.09
C GLN A 106 -5.00 -12.80 -5.97
N VAL A 107 -3.83 -12.61 -6.57
CA VAL A 107 -2.72 -13.57 -6.47
C VAL A 107 -2.27 -13.74 -5.01
N LEU A 108 -2.08 -12.63 -4.29
CA LEU A 108 -1.70 -12.66 -2.87
C LEU A 108 -2.74 -13.36 -2.00
N LEU A 109 -4.03 -13.09 -2.21
CA LEU A 109 -5.14 -13.69 -1.46
C LEU A 109 -5.19 -15.20 -1.65
N ASP A 110 -5.11 -15.68 -2.90
CA ASP A 110 -5.13 -17.11 -3.20
C ASP A 110 -3.93 -17.84 -2.60
N ALA A 111 -2.73 -17.29 -2.80
CA ALA A 111 -1.50 -17.88 -2.29
C ALA A 111 -1.48 -17.88 -0.75
N SER A 112 -1.91 -16.78 -0.11
CA SER A 112 -2.03 -16.67 1.35
C SER A 112 -3.03 -17.67 1.91
N ARG A 113 -4.17 -17.88 1.25
CA ARG A 113 -5.15 -18.86 1.65
C ARG A 113 -4.60 -20.30 1.54
N GLN A 114 -3.90 -20.62 0.47
CA GLN A 114 -3.28 -21.94 0.27
C GLN A 114 -2.19 -22.20 1.32
N ALA A 115 -1.39 -21.19 1.65
CA ALA A 115 -0.37 -21.24 2.70
C ALA A 115 -0.95 -21.18 4.13
N LYS A 116 -2.27 -21.03 4.28
CA LYS A 116 -2.97 -20.92 5.57
C LYS A 116 -2.42 -19.80 6.46
N ILE A 117 -2.14 -18.63 5.86
CA ILE A 117 -1.66 -17.45 6.58
C ILE A 117 -2.65 -17.07 7.69
N GLY A 118 -2.14 -16.81 8.89
CA GLY A 118 -2.94 -16.49 10.06
C GLY A 118 -3.58 -15.10 10.04
N ARG A 119 -3.03 -14.15 9.25
CA ARG A 119 -3.57 -12.79 9.07
C ARG A 119 -3.12 -12.16 7.75
N TYR A 120 -4.05 -11.52 7.07
CA TYR A 120 -3.78 -10.72 5.88
C TYR A 120 -4.28 -9.30 6.08
N VAL A 121 -3.43 -8.30 5.84
CA VAL A 121 -3.78 -6.88 5.95
C VAL A 121 -3.65 -6.23 4.58
N GLN A 122 -4.75 -5.72 4.07
CA GLN A 122 -4.82 -4.90 2.86
C GLN A 122 -4.76 -3.43 3.23
N VAL A 123 -3.69 -2.75 2.89
CA VAL A 123 -3.60 -1.29 3.07
C VAL A 123 -4.31 -0.61 1.90
N SER A 124 -5.45 0.01 2.21
CA SER A 124 -6.32 0.71 1.27
C SER A 124 -6.33 2.22 1.55
N THR A 125 -7.33 2.92 1.09
CA THR A 125 -7.43 4.39 1.12
C THR A 125 -8.87 4.82 1.43
N ASP A 126 -9.05 5.99 2.00
CA ASP A 126 -10.33 6.66 2.18
C ASP A 126 -10.97 7.08 0.84
N GLU A 127 -10.18 7.19 -0.24
CA GLU A 127 -10.70 7.53 -1.58
C GLU A 127 -11.70 6.51 -2.12
N VAL A 128 -11.79 5.31 -1.53
CA VAL A 128 -12.81 4.30 -1.87
C VAL A 128 -14.22 4.75 -1.51
N TYR A 129 -14.36 5.71 -0.59
CA TYR A 129 -15.66 6.27 -0.18
C TYR A 129 -16.16 7.37 -1.12
N GLY A 130 -15.28 7.92 -1.97
CA GLY A 130 -15.62 8.98 -2.92
C GLY A 130 -15.55 10.37 -2.31
N SER A 131 -16.56 11.20 -2.55
CA SER A 131 -16.58 12.59 -2.10
C SER A 131 -17.46 12.77 -0.89
N LEU A 132 -16.93 13.39 0.16
CA LEU A 132 -17.70 13.84 1.31
C LEU A 132 -18.35 15.18 0.97
N GLY A 133 -19.60 15.39 1.43
CA GLY A 133 -20.27 16.68 1.38
C GLY A 133 -19.61 17.73 2.29
N PRO A 134 -20.22 18.91 2.44
CA PRO A 134 -19.66 19.99 3.26
C PRO A 134 -19.60 19.67 4.78
N THR A 135 -20.28 18.62 5.20
CA THR A 135 -20.38 18.18 6.60
C THR A 135 -20.41 16.66 6.69
N GLY A 136 -20.08 16.12 7.87
CA GLY A 136 -20.11 14.70 8.15
C GLY A 136 -18.71 14.07 8.11
N PHE A 137 -18.69 12.74 8.23
CA PHE A 137 -17.47 11.92 8.25
C PHE A 137 -17.71 10.62 7.48
N PHE A 138 -16.66 10.05 6.92
CA PHE A 138 -16.68 8.66 6.49
C PHE A 138 -16.56 7.74 7.72
N THR A 139 -17.25 6.62 7.65
CA THR A 139 -17.16 5.52 8.61
C THR A 139 -16.94 4.21 7.86
N GLU A 140 -16.66 3.14 8.56
CA GLU A 140 -16.47 1.81 7.96
C GLU A 140 -17.75 1.30 7.28
N GLU A 141 -18.93 1.83 7.67
CA GLU A 141 -20.24 1.51 7.09
C GLU A 141 -20.61 2.39 5.88
N THR A 142 -19.82 3.43 5.60
CA THR A 142 -20.07 4.32 4.45
C THR A 142 -20.01 3.50 3.15
N PRO A 143 -21.02 3.62 2.26
CA PRO A 143 -21.00 2.95 0.96
C PRO A 143 -19.78 3.34 0.13
N LEU A 144 -19.20 2.37 -0.59
CA LEU A 144 -18.07 2.61 -1.48
C LEU A 144 -18.55 3.29 -2.76
N ALA A 145 -17.98 4.43 -3.10
CA ALA A 145 -18.35 5.25 -4.27
C ALA A 145 -17.10 5.90 -4.92
N PRO A 146 -16.14 5.11 -5.42
CA PRO A 146 -14.87 5.61 -5.95
C PRO A 146 -15.07 6.50 -7.18
N ASN A 147 -14.31 7.61 -7.27
CA ASN A 147 -14.45 8.63 -8.33
C ASN A 147 -13.25 8.66 -9.31
N SER A 148 -12.25 7.80 -9.16
CA SER A 148 -11.11 7.73 -10.08
C SER A 148 -10.77 6.26 -10.42
N PRO A 149 -10.05 6.01 -11.54
CA PRO A 149 -9.58 4.65 -11.84
C PRO A 149 -8.71 4.05 -10.73
N TYR A 150 -7.87 4.87 -10.08
CA TYR A 150 -7.12 4.48 -8.89
C TYR A 150 -8.05 4.03 -7.76
N SER A 151 -8.97 4.88 -7.32
CA SER A 151 -9.86 4.55 -6.21
C SER A 151 -10.78 3.36 -6.54
N ALA A 152 -11.22 3.23 -7.81
CA ALA A 152 -11.96 2.06 -8.28
C ALA A 152 -11.14 0.77 -8.18
N SER A 153 -9.85 0.80 -8.54
CA SER A 153 -8.96 -0.35 -8.41
C SER A 153 -8.72 -0.74 -6.95
N LYS A 154 -8.58 0.22 -6.03
CA LYS A 154 -8.45 -0.02 -4.59
C LYS A 154 -9.75 -0.56 -3.99
N THR A 155 -10.90 -0.02 -4.39
CA THR A 155 -12.22 -0.54 -4.02
C THR A 155 -12.39 -1.99 -4.47
N SER A 156 -11.95 -2.32 -5.68
CA SER A 156 -12.02 -3.71 -6.19
C SER A 156 -11.14 -4.65 -5.35
N ALA A 157 -9.94 -4.20 -4.95
CA ALA A 157 -9.08 -4.95 -4.03
C ALA A 157 -9.76 -5.20 -2.68
N ASP A 158 -10.38 -4.17 -2.09
CA ASP A 158 -11.15 -4.29 -0.84
C ASP A 158 -12.29 -5.31 -0.96
N LEU A 159 -13.03 -5.26 -2.08
CA LEU A 159 -14.12 -6.20 -2.34
C LEU A 159 -13.61 -7.64 -2.53
N LEU A 160 -12.43 -7.84 -3.12
CA LEU A 160 -11.80 -9.15 -3.18
C LEU A 160 -11.46 -9.67 -1.77
N VAL A 161 -10.81 -8.87 -0.92
CA VAL A 161 -10.52 -9.25 0.47
C VAL A 161 -11.80 -9.64 1.21
N ARG A 162 -12.84 -8.80 1.11
CA ARG A 162 -14.15 -9.10 1.70
C ARG A 162 -14.73 -10.41 1.17
N ALA A 163 -14.70 -10.64 -0.16
CA ALA A 163 -15.21 -11.86 -0.75
C ALA A 163 -14.47 -13.11 -0.26
N TRP A 164 -13.13 -13.05 -0.11
CA TRP A 164 -12.35 -14.16 0.46
C TRP A 164 -12.70 -14.40 1.92
N THR A 165 -12.90 -13.35 2.71
CA THR A 165 -13.32 -13.47 4.11
C THR A 165 -14.69 -14.15 4.23
N GLU A 166 -15.68 -13.68 3.48
CA GLU A 166 -17.04 -14.22 3.53
C GLU A 166 -17.14 -15.65 2.95
N THR A 167 -16.43 -15.93 1.85
CA THR A 167 -16.55 -17.20 1.15
C THR A 167 -15.72 -18.31 1.81
N TYR A 168 -14.52 -17.98 2.29
CA TYR A 168 -13.55 -18.97 2.73
C TYR A 168 -13.19 -18.87 4.21
N GLY A 169 -13.77 -17.93 4.97
CA GLY A 169 -13.35 -17.64 6.34
C GLY A 169 -11.91 -17.10 6.41
N PHE A 170 -11.43 -16.45 5.33
CA PHE A 170 -10.08 -15.95 5.25
C PHE A 170 -9.84 -14.81 6.23
N PRO A 171 -8.70 -14.79 6.98
CA PRO A 171 -8.44 -13.80 8.03
C PRO A 171 -7.98 -12.44 7.46
N GLY A 172 -8.79 -11.86 6.57
CA GLY A 172 -8.53 -10.59 5.90
C GLY A 172 -8.96 -9.38 6.74
N ILE A 173 -8.11 -8.37 6.79
CA ILE A 173 -8.37 -7.06 7.38
C ILE A 173 -8.10 -5.99 6.33
N ILE A 174 -8.95 -4.98 6.25
CA ILE A 174 -8.80 -3.84 5.36
C ILE A 174 -8.58 -2.60 6.22
N THR A 175 -7.52 -1.83 5.94
CA THR A 175 -7.31 -0.50 6.54
C THR A 175 -7.49 0.57 5.48
N ARG A 176 -8.13 1.69 5.83
CA ARG A 176 -8.39 2.82 4.94
C ARG A 176 -7.87 4.09 5.58
N CYS A 177 -6.65 4.47 5.22
CA CYS A 177 -6.03 5.68 5.75
C CYS A 177 -6.40 6.90 4.89
N SER A 178 -6.39 8.08 5.52
CA SER A 178 -6.43 9.36 4.84
C SER A 178 -5.08 9.69 4.18
N ASN A 179 -4.84 10.93 3.76
CA ASN A 179 -3.59 11.32 3.13
C ASN A 179 -2.42 11.21 4.11
N ASN A 180 -1.44 10.38 3.77
CA ASN A 180 -0.24 10.22 4.59
C ASN A 180 0.83 11.24 4.19
N TYR A 181 1.63 11.69 5.17
CA TYR A 181 2.83 12.48 4.96
C TYR A 181 3.94 12.04 5.93
N GLY A 182 5.20 12.30 5.58
CA GLY A 182 6.33 12.00 6.44
C GLY A 182 7.61 11.60 5.70
N PRO A 183 8.60 11.05 6.42
CA PRO A 183 9.88 10.61 5.85
C PRO A 183 9.71 9.61 4.71
N TYR A 184 10.60 9.70 3.71
CA TYR A 184 10.63 8.82 2.53
C TYR A 184 9.44 8.95 1.57
N GLN A 185 8.58 9.96 1.74
CA GLN A 185 7.49 10.21 0.79
C GLN A 185 8.05 10.66 -0.56
N PHE A 186 7.59 10.00 -1.63
CA PHE A 186 8.04 10.30 -2.99
C PHE A 186 7.69 11.74 -3.39
N PRO A 187 8.61 12.50 -4.00
CA PRO A 187 8.49 13.95 -4.20
C PRO A 187 7.51 14.39 -5.30
N GLU A 188 6.64 13.51 -5.78
CA GLU A 188 5.52 13.86 -6.65
C GLU A 188 4.25 14.26 -5.89
N LYS A 189 4.18 13.94 -4.57
CA LYS A 189 3.02 14.23 -3.73
C LYS A 189 3.10 15.64 -3.16
N LEU A 190 1.94 16.20 -2.81
CA LEU A 190 1.75 17.62 -2.47
C LEU A 190 2.81 18.15 -1.50
N ILE A 191 2.95 17.55 -0.32
CA ILE A 191 3.82 18.08 0.74
C ILE A 191 5.30 18.05 0.33
N PRO A 192 5.89 16.90 -0.07
CA PRO A 192 7.30 16.87 -0.44
C PRO A 192 7.59 17.65 -1.73
N LEU A 193 6.65 17.70 -2.69
CA LEU A 193 6.78 18.51 -3.90
C LEU A 193 6.86 20.00 -3.57
N PHE A 194 5.95 20.48 -2.70
CA PHE A 194 5.93 21.89 -2.30
C PHE A 194 7.20 22.28 -1.53
N ILE A 195 7.66 21.44 -0.61
CA ILE A 195 8.92 21.66 0.12
C ILE A 195 10.09 21.72 -0.87
N SER A 196 10.20 20.74 -1.77
CA SER A 196 11.28 20.70 -2.76
C SER A 196 11.27 21.92 -3.69
N ASN A 197 10.09 22.30 -4.19
CA ASN A 197 9.96 23.48 -5.05
C ASN A 197 10.27 24.78 -4.30
N ALA A 198 9.80 24.94 -3.07
CA ALA A 198 10.07 26.12 -2.25
C ALA A 198 11.58 26.27 -1.95
N LEU A 199 12.29 25.17 -1.64
CA LEU A 199 13.74 25.19 -1.42
C LEU A 199 14.55 25.54 -2.68
N LEU A 200 13.97 25.33 -3.86
CA LEU A 200 14.59 25.61 -5.16
C LEU A 200 14.06 26.90 -5.81
N ASP A 201 13.33 27.74 -5.08
CA ASP A 201 12.67 28.95 -5.59
C ASP A 201 11.79 28.70 -6.83
N LYS A 202 11.21 27.51 -6.95
CA LYS A 202 10.28 27.13 -8.04
C LYS A 202 8.83 27.45 -7.66
N GLN A 203 8.00 27.63 -8.68
CA GLN A 203 6.57 27.83 -8.48
C GLN A 203 5.91 26.59 -7.84
N LEU A 204 4.97 26.84 -6.92
CA LEU A 204 4.16 25.81 -6.29
C LEU A 204 2.92 25.55 -7.15
N PRO A 205 2.73 24.33 -7.68
CA PRO A 205 1.58 24.03 -8.51
C PRO A 205 0.31 23.96 -7.65
N VAL A 206 -0.68 24.80 -7.96
CA VAL A 206 -2.00 24.79 -7.31
C VAL A 206 -3.02 24.22 -8.30
N TYR A 207 -3.67 23.12 -7.94
CA TYR A 207 -4.72 22.53 -8.77
C TYR A 207 -6.08 23.21 -8.52
N GLY A 208 -6.75 23.59 -9.60
CA GLY A 208 -8.05 24.25 -9.54
C GLY A 208 -7.98 25.57 -8.76
N THR A 209 -8.87 25.73 -7.79
CA THR A 209 -8.94 26.93 -6.93
C THR A 209 -8.05 26.82 -5.67
N GLY A 210 -7.45 25.67 -5.41
CA GLY A 210 -6.67 25.44 -4.19
C GLY A 210 -7.50 25.30 -2.91
N THR A 211 -8.82 25.18 -3.03
CA THR A 211 -9.75 25.08 -1.87
C THR A 211 -10.05 23.65 -1.43
N ASN A 212 -9.29 22.67 -1.94
CA ASN A 212 -9.46 21.28 -1.57
C ASN A 212 -9.13 21.06 -0.08
N VAL A 213 -10.06 20.41 0.64
CA VAL A 213 -9.87 20.02 2.04
C VAL A 213 -9.46 18.54 2.07
N ARG A 214 -8.49 18.20 2.90
CA ARG A 214 -7.98 16.84 3.11
C ARG A 214 -7.61 16.64 4.55
N ASP A 215 -7.85 15.43 5.05
CA ASP A 215 -7.26 14.97 6.31
C ASP A 215 -5.86 14.46 6.07
N TRP A 216 -4.98 14.71 7.04
CA TRP A 216 -3.58 14.33 6.97
C TRP A 216 -3.17 13.55 8.21
N ILE A 217 -2.48 12.41 7.98
CA ILE A 217 -1.93 11.58 9.03
C ILE A 217 -0.43 11.42 8.83
N HIS A 218 0.34 11.58 9.90
CA HIS A 218 1.78 11.27 9.86
C HIS A 218 1.97 9.76 9.76
N VAL A 219 2.89 9.33 8.89
CA VAL A 219 3.20 7.92 8.65
C VAL A 219 3.75 7.20 9.88
#